data_26df8aedb0063dfe5908a44a0c3bcc5b
#
_entry.id   26df8aedb0063dfe5908a44a0c3bcc5b
#
_cell.length_a   1.000
_cell.length_b   1.000
_cell.length_c   1.000
_cell.angle_alpha   90.00
_cell.angle_beta   90.00
_cell.angle_gamma   90.00
#
_symmetry.space_group_name_H-M   'P 1'
#
loop_
_entity.id
_entity.type
_entity.pdbx_description
1 polymer ?
#
loop_
_entity_poly.entity_id
_entity_poly.type
_entity_poly.pdbx_seq_one_letter_code
_entity_poly.pdbx_strand_id
1 'polypeptide(L)'
;MSESKLFARGCEKQSGALLPYVGTANAARDMDVLRAALGDAKLTYLGKSYGTYLGTWYAQLFPSHVRALVLDGAVDPGEPSLKQNLVQAQGFQVALRSFVADCLRRSACPFPRGESVTAAIARVQSMLNQAAAKPLQSQIPGQQGTAALLLTGVASALYSKSFWPYLRLGLTAAFEGNGTVLVALGDALVERDRSGHYSNLTSAELAVDCIDRPWPRSLPAWQTAAASAARAAPMFGQAIMWGSLPCAYWPVRPAAPVRLRGAGAPPILVVGNTRDPATPFRWAKALAGDLKSGVLLAWNGDGHTAYMMGSSCIDSAVDKYLIGLVPPRNGTLCP
;
A
#
# COMPACT_ATOMS: atom_id res chain seq x y z
N MET A 1 12.61 -16.80 -8.95
CA MET A 1 13.37 -17.44 -7.83
C MET A 1 14.85 -17.03 -7.79
N SER A 2 15.59 -17.12 -8.90
CA SER A 2 17.00 -16.67 -8.97
C SER A 2 17.13 -15.19 -8.58
N GLU A 3 16.31 -14.33 -9.14
CA GLU A 3 16.30 -12.88 -8.90
C GLU A 3 16.01 -12.51 -7.44
N SER A 4 14.99 -13.13 -6.80
CA SER A 4 14.68 -12.90 -5.40
C SER A 4 15.84 -13.29 -4.46
N LYS A 5 16.57 -14.38 -4.78
CA LYS A 5 17.78 -14.78 -4.05
C LYS A 5 18.92 -13.79 -4.29
N LEU A 6 19.09 -13.36 -5.53
CA LEU A 6 20.15 -12.39 -5.89
C LEU A 6 19.89 -11.06 -5.20
N PHE A 7 18.65 -10.60 -5.17
CA PHE A 7 18.26 -9.37 -4.47
C PHE A 7 18.59 -9.47 -2.95
N ALA A 8 18.12 -10.52 -2.27
CA ALA A 8 18.40 -10.70 -0.83
C ALA A 8 19.90 -10.76 -0.53
N ARG A 9 20.70 -11.49 -1.35
CA ARG A 9 22.17 -11.52 -1.24
C ARG A 9 22.83 -10.17 -1.54
N GLY A 10 22.30 -9.42 -2.49
CA GLY A 10 22.77 -8.07 -2.80
C GLY A 10 22.62 -7.14 -1.59
N CYS A 11 21.45 -7.16 -0.93
CA CYS A 11 21.21 -6.40 0.29
C CYS A 11 22.15 -6.85 1.42
N GLU A 12 22.34 -8.15 1.61
CA GLU A 12 23.28 -8.71 2.60
C GLU A 12 24.71 -8.20 2.36
N LYS A 13 25.18 -8.28 1.12
CA LYS A 13 26.54 -7.85 0.74
C LYS A 13 26.76 -6.36 0.93
N GLN A 14 25.77 -5.52 0.59
CA GLN A 14 25.94 -4.07 0.60
C GLN A 14 25.61 -3.44 1.96
N SER A 15 24.67 -4.02 2.70
CA SER A 15 24.09 -3.42 3.91
C SER A 15 24.00 -4.39 5.08
N GLY A 16 24.68 -5.54 5.05
CA GLY A 16 24.50 -6.63 6.00
C GLY A 16 24.60 -6.21 7.46
N ALA A 17 25.54 -5.31 7.80
CA ALA A 17 25.69 -4.78 9.15
C ALA A 17 24.49 -3.93 9.61
N LEU A 18 23.76 -3.31 8.68
CA LEU A 18 22.60 -2.45 8.97
C LEU A 18 21.29 -3.24 9.00
N LEU A 19 21.17 -4.30 8.19
CA LEU A 19 19.92 -5.03 8.01
C LEU A 19 19.20 -5.47 9.30
N PRO A 20 19.89 -5.89 10.38
CA PRO A 20 19.25 -6.23 11.65
C PRO A 20 18.54 -5.05 12.33
N TYR A 21 18.85 -3.81 11.95
CA TYR A 21 18.40 -2.60 12.63
C TYR A 21 17.37 -1.77 11.84
N VAL A 22 17.08 -2.11 10.59
CA VAL A 22 16.15 -1.33 9.73
C VAL A 22 14.68 -1.54 10.07
N GLY A 23 14.34 -2.41 11.01
CA GLY A 23 12.94 -2.72 11.37
C GLY A 23 12.22 -1.54 12.04
N THR A 24 10.90 -1.54 11.88
CA THR A 24 10.01 -0.45 12.31
C THR A 24 10.09 -0.15 13.81
N ALA A 25 10.33 -1.15 14.67
CA ALA A 25 10.50 -0.91 16.09
C ALA A 25 11.73 -0.03 16.40
N ASN A 26 12.81 -0.14 15.62
CA ASN A 26 13.99 0.72 15.76
C ASN A 26 13.71 2.13 15.23
N ALA A 27 13.07 2.25 14.07
CA ALA A 27 12.63 3.54 13.54
C ALA A 27 11.71 4.29 14.52
N ALA A 28 10.84 3.58 15.24
CA ALA A 28 10.01 4.18 16.29
C ALA A 28 10.84 4.68 17.49
N ARG A 29 11.96 4.00 17.84
CA ARG A 29 12.90 4.50 18.87
C ARG A 29 13.65 5.74 18.38
N ASP A 30 14.07 5.76 17.13
CA ASP A 30 14.72 6.92 16.51
C ASP A 30 13.79 8.14 16.48
N MET A 31 12.49 7.93 16.25
CA MET A 31 11.48 9.00 16.38
C MET A 31 11.42 9.59 17.78
N ASP A 32 11.55 8.78 18.84
CA ASP A 32 11.55 9.30 20.21
C ASP A 32 12.83 10.07 20.54
N VAL A 33 13.98 9.62 20.01
CA VAL A 33 15.24 10.37 20.08
C VAL A 33 15.10 11.72 19.38
N LEU A 34 14.53 11.73 18.17
CA LEU A 34 14.28 12.97 17.41
C LEU A 34 13.33 13.92 18.16
N ARG A 35 12.21 13.40 18.70
CA ARG A 35 11.28 14.17 19.55
C ARG A 35 12.01 14.85 20.71
N ALA A 36 12.83 14.09 21.42
CA ALA A 36 13.59 14.61 22.55
C ALA A 36 14.63 15.66 22.13
N ALA A 37 15.33 15.44 21.01
CA ALA A 37 16.32 16.38 20.47
C ALA A 37 15.70 17.71 20.03
N LEU A 38 14.43 17.69 19.58
CA LEU A 38 13.67 18.88 19.23
C LEU A 38 13.07 19.59 20.45
N GLY A 39 13.20 19.04 21.66
CA GLY A 39 12.64 19.60 22.88
C GLY A 39 11.14 19.36 23.06
N ASP A 40 10.52 18.52 22.24
CA ASP A 40 9.10 18.21 22.34
C ASP A 40 8.81 17.25 23.51
N ALA A 41 7.97 17.67 24.44
CA ALA A 41 7.55 16.82 25.56
C ALA A 41 6.75 15.59 25.08
N LYS A 42 5.95 15.75 24.03
CA LYS A 42 5.12 14.69 23.44
C LYS A 42 5.02 14.83 21.94
N LEU A 43 4.93 13.70 21.23
CA LEU A 43 4.83 13.61 19.78
C LEU A 43 3.39 13.91 19.30
N THR A 44 3.27 14.81 18.31
CA THR A 44 2.11 14.91 17.43
C THR A 44 2.47 14.30 16.09
N TYR A 45 1.72 13.31 15.64
CA TYR A 45 2.09 12.49 14.48
C TYR A 45 0.90 12.23 13.55
N LEU A 46 1.13 12.37 12.27
CA LEU A 46 0.27 11.90 11.21
C LEU A 46 1.04 10.88 10.38
N GLY A 47 0.66 9.60 10.49
CA GLY A 47 1.20 8.52 9.68
C GLY A 47 0.23 8.11 8.60
N LYS A 48 0.69 8.09 7.34
CA LYS A 48 -0.06 7.58 6.21
C LYS A 48 0.51 6.23 5.76
N SER A 49 -0.36 5.29 5.40
CA SER A 49 0.06 3.98 4.85
C SER A 49 1.00 3.23 5.82
N TYR A 50 2.21 2.87 5.41
CA TYR A 50 3.25 2.30 6.29
C TYR A 50 3.50 3.14 7.55
N GLY A 51 3.36 4.47 7.47
CA GLY A 51 3.46 5.35 8.63
C GLY A 51 2.47 5.02 9.74
N THR A 52 1.37 4.33 9.45
CA THR A 52 0.42 3.86 10.46
C THR A 52 1.01 2.71 11.29
N TYR A 53 1.78 1.83 10.67
CA TYR A 53 2.50 0.76 11.36
C TYR A 53 3.61 1.33 12.25
N LEU A 54 4.37 2.31 11.74
CA LEU A 54 5.38 3.04 12.50
C LEU A 54 4.77 3.77 13.71
N GLY A 55 3.66 4.51 13.51
CA GLY A 55 2.95 5.18 14.60
C GLY A 55 2.38 4.22 15.65
N THR A 56 1.94 3.04 15.22
CA THR A 56 1.47 1.98 16.13
C THR A 56 2.59 1.45 17.00
N TRP A 57 3.79 1.22 16.43
CA TRP A 57 4.98 0.86 17.19
C TRP A 57 5.40 1.96 18.16
N TYR A 58 5.34 3.23 17.73
CA TYR A 58 5.64 4.35 18.62
C TYR A 58 4.69 4.39 19.82
N ALA A 59 3.39 4.28 19.60
CA ALA A 59 2.40 4.23 20.68
C ALA A 59 2.60 3.02 21.62
N GLN A 60 3.09 1.89 21.09
CA GLN A 60 3.38 0.69 21.89
C GLN A 60 4.61 0.88 22.78
N LEU A 61 5.67 1.52 22.27
CA LEU A 61 6.93 1.69 22.97
C LEU A 61 6.92 2.91 23.92
N PHE A 62 6.24 3.98 23.52
CA PHE A 62 6.27 5.28 24.21
C PHE A 62 4.87 5.88 24.41
N PRO A 63 3.94 5.15 25.04
CA PRO A 63 2.55 5.61 25.16
C PRO A 63 2.40 6.94 25.89
N SER A 64 3.24 7.22 26.89
CA SER A 64 3.25 8.48 27.64
C SER A 64 3.80 9.67 26.84
N HIS A 65 4.55 9.42 25.77
CA HIS A 65 5.11 10.46 24.90
C HIS A 65 4.17 10.81 23.72
N VAL A 66 3.02 10.18 23.61
CA VAL A 66 2.02 10.54 22.58
C VAL A 66 1.19 11.74 23.04
N ARG A 67 1.11 12.78 22.18
CA ARG A 67 0.13 13.88 22.33
C ARG A 67 -1.10 13.62 21.48
N ALA A 68 -0.93 13.44 20.18
CA ALA A 68 -1.98 13.13 19.21
C ALA A 68 -1.39 12.23 18.11
N LEU A 69 -2.11 11.19 17.74
CA LEU A 69 -1.67 10.22 16.74
C LEU A 69 -2.81 9.94 15.76
N VAL A 70 -2.60 10.29 14.49
CA VAL A 70 -3.49 9.97 13.38
C VAL A 70 -2.83 8.91 12.49
N LEU A 71 -3.53 7.82 12.26
CA LEU A 71 -3.09 6.66 11.48
C LEU A 71 -4.02 6.50 10.27
N ASP A 72 -3.66 7.09 9.13
CA ASP A 72 -4.49 7.20 7.93
C ASP A 72 -4.08 6.19 6.86
N GLY A 73 -5.03 5.42 6.36
CA GLY A 73 -4.76 4.29 5.49
C GLY A 73 -4.07 3.17 6.28
N ALA A 74 -4.73 2.67 7.30
CA ALA A 74 -4.13 1.85 8.34
C ALA A 74 -3.72 0.46 7.89
N VAL A 75 -2.50 0.06 8.26
CA VAL A 75 -2.01 -1.32 8.18
C VAL A 75 -2.44 -2.08 9.43
N ASP A 76 -2.91 -3.33 9.27
CA ASP A 76 -3.18 -4.23 10.39
C ASP A 76 -1.88 -4.98 10.80
N PRO A 77 -1.30 -4.67 11.98
CA PRO A 77 -0.09 -5.35 12.44
C PRO A 77 -0.31 -6.83 12.78
N GLY A 78 -1.55 -7.21 13.05
CA GLY A 78 -1.93 -8.58 13.44
C GLY A 78 -2.15 -9.51 12.26
N GLU A 79 -2.24 -9.00 11.02
CA GLU A 79 -2.47 -9.85 9.85
C GLU A 79 -1.19 -10.64 9.49
N PRO A 80 -1.23 -11.97 9.34
CA PRO A 80 -0.09 -12.76 8.88
C PRO A 80 0.40 -12.33 7.49
N SER A 81 1.72 -12.36 7.24
CA SER A 81 2.36 -11.78 6.04
C SER A 81 1.74 -12.20 4.70
N LEU A 82 1.59 -13.50 4.41
CA LEU A 82 0.96 -13.94 3.16
C LEU A 82 -0.52 -13.55 3.05
N LYS A 83 -1.22 -13.49 4.18
CA LYS A 83 -2.62 -13.06 4.21
C LYS A 83 -2.75 -11.56 3.99
N GLN A 84 -1.80 -10.77 4.49
CA GLN A 84 -1.71 -9.34 4.22
C GLN A 84 -1.61 -9.07 2.70
N ASN A 85 -0.73 -9.79 2.00
CA ASN A 85 -0.62 -9.69 0.53
C ASN A 85 -1.93 -10.05 -0.17
N LEU A 86 -2.61 -11.12 0.29
CA LEU A 86 -3.92 -11.50 -0.25
C LEU A 86 -4.97 -10.40 -0.06
N VAL A 87 -5.05 -9.84 1.14
CA VAL A 87 -6.03 -8.78 1.48
C VAL A 87 -5.73 -7.50 0.71
N GLN A 88 -4.47 -7.12 0.56
CA GLN A 88 -4.06 -5.99 -0.27
C GLN A 88 -4.46 -6.21 -1.74
N ALA A 89 -4.19 -7.39 -2.30
CA ALA A 89 -4.60 -7.73 -3.67
C ALA A 89 -6.12 -7.61 -3.87
N GLN A 90 -6.91 -8.03 -2.88
CA GLN A 90 -8.37 -7.84 -2.88
C GLN A 90 -8.76 -6.36 -2.84
N GLY A 91 -8.03 -5.52 -2.10
CA GLY A 91 -8.22 -4.06 -2.09
C GLY A 91 -8.03 -3.44 -3.47
N PHE A 92 -6.93 -3.77 -4.15
CA PHE A 92 -6.71 -3.33 -5.53
C PHE A 92 -7.81 -3.82 -6.49
N GLN A 93 -8.29 -5.04 -6.32
CA GLN A 93 -9.38 -5.58 -7.13
C GLN A 93 -10.70 -4.80 -6.90
N VAL A 94 -10.99 -4.40 -5.66
CA VAL A 94 -12.16 -3.55 -5.33
C VAL A 94 -12.01 -2.16 -5.94
N ALA A 95 -10.83 -1.55 -5.82
CA ALA A 95 -10.56 -0.22 -6.39
C ALA A 95 -10.65 -0.23 -7.92
N LEU A 96 -10.14 -1.27 -8.60
CA LEU A 96 -10.31 -1.44 -10.04
C LEU A 96 -11.78 -1.55 -10.45
N ARG A 97 -12.58 -2.30 -9.71
CA ARG A 97 -14.04 -2.38 -9.96
C ARG A 97 -14.71 -1.01 -9.82
N SER A 98 -14.32 -0.24 -8.81
CA SER A 98 -14.83 1.12 -8.58
C SER A 98 -14.45 2.06 -9.72
N PHE A 99 -13.17 2.05 -10.13
CA PHE A 99 -12.70 2.80 -11.29
C PHE A 99 -13.49 2.46 -12.56
N VAL A 100 -13.65 1.18 -12.88
CA VAL A 100 -14.36 0.74 -14.08
C VAL A 100 -15.83 1.16 -14.01
N ALA A 101 -16.50 1.00 -12.87
CA ALA A 101 -17.87 1.44 -12.66
C ALA A 101 -18.03 2.97 -12.84
N ASP A 102 -17.07 3.76 -12.38
CA ASP A 102 -17.05 5.21 -12.64
C ASP A 102 -16.81 5.52 -14.12
N CYS A 103 -15.85 4.83 -14.74
CA CYS A 103 -15.51 5.01 -16.16
C CYS A 103 -16.72 4.78 -17.07
N LEU A 104 -17.42 3.68 -16.90
CA LEU A 104 -18.57 3.30 -17.75
C LEU A 104 -19.73 4.33 -17.74
N ARG A 105 -19.75 5.25 -16.77
CA ARG A 105 -20.69 6.38 -16.72
C ARG A 105 -20.21 7.62 -17.47
N ARG A 106 -19.00 7.60 -18.04
CA ARG A 106 -18.35 8.74 -18.69
C ARG A 106 -18.25 8.56 -20.19
N SER A 107 -18.34 9.65 -20.94
CA SER A 107 -18.19 9.63 -22.40
C SER A 107 -16.78 9.24 -22.87
N ALA A 108 -15.75 9.64 -22.11
CA ALA A 108 -14.34 9.35 -22.41
C ALA A 108 -13.83 8.06 -21.77
N CYS A 109 -14.68 7.03 -21.68
CA CYS A 109 -14.30 5.72 -21.19
C CYS A 109 -13.78 4.83 -22.34
N PRO A 110 -12.65 4.11 -22.18
CA PRO A 110 -12.09 3.24 -23.22
C PRO A 110 -12.88 1.94 -23.45
N PHE A 111 -13.88 1.69 -22.61
CA PHE A 111 -14.71 0.49 -22.74
C PHE A 111 -15.96 0.77 -23.59
N PRO A 112 -16.46 -0.21 -24.36
CA PRO A 112 -17.69 -0.07 -25.13
C PRO A 112 -18.88 0.38 -24.28
N ARG A 113 -19.76 1.18 -24.86
CA ARG A 113 -21.01 1.58 -24.21
C ARG A 113 -21.87 0.36 -23.87
N GLY A 114 -22.39 0.31 -22.65
CA GLY A 114 -23.23 -0.80 -22.18
C GLY A 114 -22.47 -2.05 -21.76
N GLU A 115 -21.11 -2.02 -21.81
CA GLU A 115 -20.31 -3.13 -21.31
C GLU A 115 -20.48 -3.27 -19.79
N SER A 116 -20.47 -4.51 -19.28
CA SER A 116 -20.50 -4.76 -17.85
C SER A 116 -19.13 -4.50 -17.19
N VAL A 117 -19.12 -4.18 -15.90
CA VAL A 117 -17.86 -4.02 -15.12
C VAL A 117 -16.99 -5.27 -15.23
N THR A 118 -17.60 -6.45 -15.21
CA THR A 118 -16.86 -7.72 -15.32
C THR A 118 -16.22 -7.89 -16.70
N ALA A 119 -16.93 -7.57 -17.78
CA ALA A 119 -16.40 -7.66 -19.15
C ALA A 119 -15.27 -6.64 -19.38
N ALA A 120 -15.43 -5.41 -18.88
CA ALA A 120 -14.40 -4.38 -18.97
C ALA A 120 -13.11 -4.79 -18.23
N ILE A 121 -13.22 -5.37 -17.03
CA ILE A 121 -12.06 -5.92 -16.30
C ILE A 121 -11.42 -7.08 -17.06
N ALA A 122 -12.21 -7.97 -17.65
CA ALA A 122 -11.70 -9.06 -18.47
C ALA A 122 -10.93 -8.55 -19.70
N ARG A 123 -11.36 -7.41 -20.29
CA ARG A 123 -10.65 -6.74 -21.39
C ARG A 123 -9.27 -6.23 -20.95
N VAL A 124 -9.17 -5.63 -19.76
CA VAL A 124 -7.87 -5.22 -19.19
C VAL A 124 -6.98 -6.44 -18.96
N GLN A 125 -7.54 -7.53 -18.41
CA GLN A 125 -6.78 -8.78 -18.23
C GLN A 125 -6.29 -9.37 -19.54
N SER A 126 -7.13 -9.35 -20.58
CA SER A 126 -6.76 -9.83 -21.93
C SER A 126 -5.58 -9.01 -22.50
N MET A 127 -5.61 -7.69 -22.35
CA MET A 127 -4.53 -6.80 -22.77
C MET A 127 -3.21 -7.13 -22.03
N LEU A 128 -3.27 -7.35 -20.71
CA LEU A 128 -2.10 -7.76 -19.93
C LEU A 128 -1.56 -9.13 -20.36
N ASN A 129 -2.44 -10.09 -20.64
CA ASN A 129 -2.05 -11.41 -21.13
C ASN A 129 -1.36 -11.35 -22.50
N GLN A 130 -1.87 -10.49 -23.41
CA GLN A 130 -1.24 -10.24 -24.70
C GLN A 130 0.14 -9.57 -24.52
N ALA A 131 0.24 -8.59 -23.62
CA ALA A 131 1.50 -7.92 -23.31
C ALA A 131 2.55 -8.85 -22.64
N ALA A 132 2.11 -9.92 -21.99
CA ALA A 132 3.02 -10.95 -21.46
C ALA A 132 3.69 -11.75 -22.57
N ALA A 133 2.99 -12.01 -23.67
CA ALA A 133 3.53 -12.69 -24.85
C ALA A 133 4.29 -11.71 -25.77
N LYS A 134 3.79 -10.50 -25.95
CA LYS A 134 4.38 -9.46 -26.80
C LYS A 134 4.19 -8.10 -26.11
N PRO A 135 5.23 -7.55 -25.49
CA PRO A 135 5.17 -6.24 -24.84
C PRO A 135 4.67 -5.14 -25.78
N LEU A 136 3.90 -4.20 -25.25
CA LEU A 136 3.40 -3.05 -26.00
C LEU A 136 4.54 -2.07 -26.31
N GLN A 137 4.38 -1.31 -27.38
CA GLN A 137 5.32 -0.21 -27.68
C GLN A 137 5.29 0.83 -26.55
N SER A 138 6.43 1.42 -26.25
CA SER A 138 6.56 2.52 -25.29
C SER A 138 7.55 3.56 -25.82
N GLN A 139 7.24 4.83 -25.60
CA GLN A 139 8.13 5.96 -25.88
C GLN A 139 9.08 6.26 -24.70
N ILE A 140 8.95 5.53 -23.58
CA ILE A 140 9.87 5.66 -22.44
C ILE A 140 11.21 5.00 -22.82
N PRO A 141 12.33 5.75 -22.79
CA PRO A 141 13.63 5.21 -23.17
C PRO A 141 14.01 3.95 -22.39
N GLY A 142 14.40 2.91 -23.13
CA GLY A 142 14.84 1.62 -22.56
C GLY A 142 13.72 0.76 -21.96
N GLN A 143 12.43 1.13 -22.11
CA GLN A 143 11.32 0.36 -21.60
C GLN A 143 10.29 0.00 -22.68
N GLN A 144 9.71 -1.19 -22.51
CA GLN A 144 8.53 -1.66 -23.25
C GLN A 144 7.38 -1.86 -22.27
N GLY A 145 6.15 -1.78 -22.76
CA GLY A 145 4.96 -2.06 -21.99
C GLY A 145 4.80 -3.55 -21.69
N THR A 146 5.66 -4.09 -20.83
CA THR A 146 5.50 -5.49 -20.33
C THR A 146 4.28 -5.60 -19.46
N ALA A 147 3.69 -6.80 -19.35
CA ALA A 147 2.52 -7.02 -18.49
C ALA A 147 2.75 -6.53 -17.03
N ALA A 148 3.96 -6.73 -16.50
CA ALA A 148 4.29 -6.27 -15.16
C ALA A 148 4.26 -4.75 -15.04
N LEU A 149 4.92 -4.02 -15.95
CA LEU A 149 4.95 -2.55 -15.94
C LEU A 149 3.56 -1.95 -16.17
N LEU A 150 2.78 -2.52 -17.11
CA LEU A 150 1.40 -2.08 -17.35
C LEU A 150 0.52 -2.28 -16.12
N LEU A 151 0.63 -3.44 -15.45
CA LEU A 151 -0.11 -3.73 -14.21
C LEU A 151 0.30 -2.78 -13.09
N THR A 152 1.60 -2.49 -12.95
CA THR A 152 2.11 -1.49 -12.00
C THR A 152 1.53 -0.11 -12.28
N GLY A 153 1.42 0.29 -13.55
CA GLY A 153 0.78 1.55 -13.94
C GLY A 153 -0.72 1.59 -13.61
N VAL A 154 -1.43 0.49 -13.81
CA VAL A 154 -2.83 0.38 -13.37
C VAL A 154 -2.92 0.51 -11.86
N ALA A 155 -2.09 -0.21 -11.11
CA ALA A 155 -2.05 -0.13 -9.64
C ALA A 155 -1.75 1.29 -9.16
N SER A 156 -0.73 1.95 -9.73
CA SER A 156 -0.36 3.35 -9.43
C SER A 156 -1.55 4.29 -9.52
N ALA A 157 -2.32 4.22 -10.62
CA ALA A 157 -3.46 5.10 -10.82
C ALA A 157 -4.65 4.82 -9.86
N LEU A 158 -4.71 3.66 -9.25
CA LEU A 158 -5.75 3.32 -8.27
C LEU A 158 -5.49 3.93 -6.88
N TYR A 159 -4.27 4.40 -6.60
CA TYR A 159 -3.96 5.09 -5.33
C TYR A 159 -4.73 6.39 -5.15
N SER A 160 -5.10 7.07 -6.23
CA SER A 160 -5.86 8.32 -6.12
C SER A 160 -6.87 8.48 -7.26
N LYS A 161 -8.07 8.91 -6.91
CA LYS A 161 -9.12 9.22 -7.89
C LYS A 161 -8.69 10.33 -8.87
N SER A 162 -7.77 11.20 -8.48
CA SER A 162 -7.19 12.23 -9.34
C SER A 162 -6.37 11.66 -10.51
N PHE A 163 -5.88 10.42 -10.39
CA PHE A 163 -5.17 9.72 -11.46
C PHE A 163 -6.09 8.93 -12.40
N TRP A 164 -7.37 8.79 -12.11
CA TRP A 164 -8.30 8.05 -12.98
C TRP A 164 -8.44 8.60 -14.41
N PRO A 165 -8.34 9.93 -14.66
CA PRO A 165 -8.24 10.44 -16.03
C PRO A 165 -7.05 9.87 -16.80
N TYR A 166 -5.88 9.81 -16.16
CA TYR A 166 -4.66 9.25 -16.77
C TYR A 166 -4.78 7.72 -16.96
N LEU A 167 -5.46 7.01 -16.07
CA LEU A 167 -5.72 5.58 -16.24
C LEU A 167 -6.62 5.34 -17.46
N ARG A 168 -7.69 6.15 -17.67
CA ARG A 168 -8.51 6.07 -18.87
C ARG A 168 -7.68 6.29 -20.15
N LEU A 169 -6.87 7.36 -20.18
CA LEU A 169 -5.97 7.65 -21.28
C LEU A 169 -5.00 6.49 -21.55
N GLY A 170 -4.37 5.98 -20.49
CA GLY A 170 -3.42 4.87 -20.56
C GLY A 170 -4.05 3.57 -21.08
N LEU A 171 -5.26 3.25 -20.64
CA LEU A 171 -6.00 2.07 -21.13
C LEU A 171 -6.43 2.24 -22.59
N THR A 172 -6.89 3.44 -23.00
CA THR A 172 -7.20 3.73 -24.42
C THR A 172 -5.99 3.45 -25.30
N ALA A 173 -4.85 4.06 -24.98
CA ALA A 173 -3.62 3.88 -25.74
C ALA A 173 -3.12 2.42 -25.71
N ALA A 174 -3.23 1.74 -24.56
CA ALA A 174 -2.78 0.36 -24.41
C ALA A 174 -3.64 -0.63 -25.24
N PHE A 175 -4.93 -0.40 -25.40
CA PHE A 175 -5.78 -1.19 -26.30
C PHE A 175 -5.44 -1.00 -27.78
N GLU A 176 -4.77 0.11 -28.14
CA GLU A 176 -4.22 0.42 -29.45
C GLU A 176 -2.75 -0.01 -29.62
N GLY A 177 -2.17 -0.69 -28.64
CA GLY A 177 -0.80 -1.20 -28.69
C GLY A 177 0.29 -0.27 -28.11
N ASN A 178 -0.10 0.87 -27.53
CA ASN A 178 0.83 1.86 -26.94
C ASN A 178 0.75 1.84 -25.41
N GLY A 179 1.79 1.34 -24.74
CA GLY A 179 1.88 1.24 -23.28
C GLY A 179 2.45 2.47 -22.56
N THR A 180 2.85 3.53 -23.28
CA THR A 180 3.64 4.64 -22.74
C THR A 180 3.06 5.25 -21.46
N VAL A 181 1.76 5.56 -21.44
CA VAL A 181 1.14 6.22 -20.28
C VAL A 181 1.09 5.29 -19.06
N LEU A 182 0.77 4.01 -19.25
CA LEU A 182 0.76 3.05 -18.15
C LEU A 182 2.18 2.77 -17.63
N VAL A 183 3.18 2.71 -18.50
CA VAL A 183 4.59 2.59 -18.10
C VAL A 183 5.01 3.81 -17.28
N ALA A 184 4.68 5.03 -17.71
CA ALA A 184 5.00 6.26 -16.97
C ALA A 184 4.32 6.31 -15.58
N LEU A 185 3.08 5.83 -15.46
CA LEU A 185 2.38 5.70 -14.18
C LEU A 185 3.06 4.66 -13.28
N GLY A 186 3.54 3.56 -13.86
CA GLY A 186 4.30 2.54 -13.14
C GLY A 186 5.65 3.08 -12.64
N ASP A 187 6.39 3.78 -13.50
CA ASP A 187 7.65 4.42 -13.12
C ASP A 187 7.49 5.40 -11.96
N ALA A 188 6.39 6.18 -11.96
CA ALA A 188 6.08 7.09 -10.86
C ALA A 188 5.84 6.36 -9.53
N LEU A 189 5.23 5.17 -9.54
CA LEU A 189 5.00 4.38 -8.32
C LEU A 189 6.29 3.81 -7.73
N VAL A 190 7.23 3.40 -8.58
CA VAL A 190 8.50 2.81 -8.14
C VAL A 190 9.65 3.85 -8.14
N GLU A 191 9.30 5.13 -8.27
CA GLU A 191 10.23 6.25 -8.26
C GLU A 191 11.42 6.07 -9.25
N ARG A 192 11.10 5.59 -10.46
CA ARG A 192 12.07 5.58 -11.57
C ARG A 192 12.09 6.94 -12.25
N ASP A 193 13.26 7.57 -12.31
CA ASP A 193 13.43 8.85 -12.97
C ASP A 193 13.56 8.73 -14.51
N ARG A 194 13.62 9.89 -15.20
CA ARG A 194 13.74 9.95 -16.67
C ARG A 194 15.07 9.42 -17.20
N SER A 195 16.11 9.37 -16.38
CA SER A 195 17.42 8.80 -16.74
C SER A 195 17.48 7.28 -16.52
N GLY A 196 16.43 6.70 -15.95
CA GLY A 196 16.28 5.27 -15.71
C GLY A 196 16.78 4.80 -14.35
N HIS A 197 17.15 5.72 -13.46
CA HIS A 197 17.52 5.38 -12.10
C HIS A 197 16.28 5.18 -11.22
N TYR A 198 16.35 4.20 -10.35
CA TYR A 198 15.36 3.95 -9.30
C TYR A 198 15.84 4.55 -7.98
N SER A 199 14.93 5.12 -7.20
CA SER A 199 15.23 5.42 -5.81
C SER A 199 15.44 4.13 -5.00
N ASN A 200 15.80 4.26 -3.74
CA ASN A 200 15.89 3.08 -2.86
C ASN A 200 14.54 2.64 -2.27
N LEU A 201 13.42 3.24 -2.64
CA LEU A 201 12.10 3.00 -2.05
C LEU A 201 11.76 1.52 -1.99
N THR A 202 11.74 0.82 -3.12
CA THR A 202 11.38 -0.60 -3.19
C THR A 202 12.36 -1.48 -2.39
N SER A 203 13.65 -1.14 -2.41
CA SER A 203 14.67 -1.89 -1.66
C SER A 203 14.51 -1.69 -0.15
N ALA A 204 14.24 -0.47 0.29
CA ALA A 204 14.01 -0.14 1.69
C ALA A 204 12.70 -0.78 2.19
N GLU A 205 11.61 -0.69 1.41
CA GLU A 205 10.33 -1.33 1.72
C GLU A 205 10.50 -2.83 1.96
N LEU A 206 11.15 -3.54 1.02
CA LEU A 206 11.41 -4.98 1.17
C LEU A 206 12.31 -5.29 2.37
N ALA A 207 13.34 -4.48 2.63
CA ALA A 207 14.24 -4.70 3.76
C ALA A 207 13.50 -4.57 5.10
N VAL A 208 12.66 -3.56 5.25
CA VAL A 208 11.83 -3.34 6.45
C VAL A 208 10.78 -4.43 6.59
N ASP A 209 10.04 -4.74 5.52
CA ASP A 209 8.94 -5.70 5.57
C ASP A 209 9.43 -7.13 5.86
N CYS A 210 10.61 -7.50 5.33
CA CYS A 210 11.21 -8.82 5.56
C CYS A 210 11.72 -9.03 6.99
N ILE A 211 12.04 -7.96 7.72
CA ILE A 211 12.51 -8.07 9.11
C ILE A 211 11.39 -7.82 10.13
N ASP A 212 10.37 -7.06 9.78
CA ASP A 212 9.26 -6.74 10.68
C ASP A 212 8.31 -7.93 10.90
N ARG A 213 8.27 -8.89 9.97
CA ARG A 213 7.29 -9.97 9.97
C ARG A 213 7.92 -11.32 9.65
N PRO A 214 7.41 -12.41 10.24
CA PRO A 214 7.80 -13.75 9.82
C PRO A 214 7.23 -14.07 8.44
N TRP A 215 8.09 -14.47 7.51
CA TRP A 215 7.76 -14.95 6.18
C TRP A 215 8.08 -16.43 6.02
N PRO A 216 7.23 -17.23 5.34
CA PRO A 216 7.56 -18.62 5.06
C PRO A 216 8.82 -18.73 4.21
N ARG A 217 9.70 -19.67 4.58
CA ARG A 217 10.90 -19.99 3.78
C ARG A 217 10.65 -21.11 2.77
N SER A 218 9.52 -21.77 2.88
CA SER A 218 9.11 -22.89 2.04
C SER A 218 8.41 -22.38 0.77
N LEU A 219 8.94 -22.68 -0.40
CA LEU A 219 8.35 -22.31 -1.68
C LEU A 219 6.92 -22.84 -1.89
N PRO A 220 6.57 -24.10 -1.50
CA PRO A 220 5.19 -24.58 -1.58
C PRO A 220 4.17 -23.70 -0.86
N ALA A 221 4.53 -23.06 0.26
CA ALA A 221 3.65 -22.12 0.95
C ALA A 221 3.33 -20.90 0.09
N TRP A 222 4.32 -20.35 -0.61
CA TRP A 222 4.14 -19.25 -1.56
C TRP A 222 3.29 -19.63 -2.76
N GLN A 223 3.53 -20.83 -3.33
CA GLN A 223 2.74 -21.35 -4.46
C GLN A 223 1.26 -21.49 -4.09
N THR A 224 0.97 -22.06 -2.91
CA THR A 224 -0.39 -22.20 -2.39
C THR A 224 -1.05 -20.83 -2.17
N ALA A 225 -0.32 -19.89 -1.57
CA ALA A 225 -0.81 -18.53 -1.34
C ALA A 225 -1.04 -17.78 -2.66
N ALA A 226 -0.13 -17.89 -3.64
CA ALA A 226 -0.28 -17.28 -4.96
C ALA A 226 -1.49 -17.83 -5.72
N ALA A 227 -1.70 -19.14 -5.68
CA ALA A 227 -2.88 -19.77 -6.27
C ALA A 227 -4.20 -19.29 -5.61
N SER A 228 -4.19 -19.11 -4.29
CA SER A 228 -5.34 -18.54 -3.56
C SER A 228 -5.56 -17.07 -3.93
N ALA A 229 -4.50 -16.28 -3.99
CA ALA A 229 -4.55 -14.87 -4.35
C ALA A 229 -5.04 -14.66 -5.80
N ALA A 230 -4.60 -15.51 -6.74
CA ALA A 230 -5.07 -15.47 -8.13
C ALA A 230 -6.58 -15.70 -8.26
N ARG A 231 -7.17 -16.56 -7.41
CA ARG A 231 -8.63 -16.78 -7.40
C ARG A 231 -9.38 -15.61 -6.77
N ALA A 232 -8.85 -15.04 -5.69
CA ALA A 232 -9.52 -13.99 -4.92
C ALA A 232 -9.37 -12.58 -5.54
N ALA A 233 -8.27 -12.34 -6.24
CA ALA A 233 -7.94 -11.08 -6.91
C ALA A 233 -7.21 -11.38 -8.24
N PRO A 234 -7.94 -11.77 -9.29
CA PRO A 234 -7.36 -12.30 -10.53
C PRO A 234 -6.34 -11.38 -11.19
N MET A 235 -6.55 -10.05 -11.10
CA MET A 235 -5.64 -9.06 -11.70
C MET A 235 -4.33 -8.89 -10.91
N PHE A 236 -4.41 -8.79 -9.59
CA PHE A 236 -3.29 -8.35 -8.74
C PHE A 236 -2.69 -9.45 -7.87
N GLY A 237 -3.44 -10.53 -7.65
CA GLY A 237 -3.12 -11.53 -6.62
C GLY A 237 -1.75 -12.16 -6.77
N GLN A 238 -1.39 -12.62 -7.97
CA GLN A 238 -0.08 -13.22 -8.21
C GLN A 238 1.05 -12.20 -8.10
N ALA A 239 0.90 -11.02 -8.71
CA ALA A 239 1.94 -10.01 -8.73
C ALA A 239 2.30 -9.54 -7.30
N ILE A 240 1.30 -9.23 -6.48
CA ILE A 240 1.52 -8.80 -5.08
C ILE A 240 2.12 -9.94 -4.26
N MET A 241 1.62 -11.18 -4.44
CA MET A 241 2.14 -12.32 -3.68
C MET A 241 3.61 -12.60 -3.99
N TRP A 242 3.97 -12.66 -5.28
CA TRP A 242 5.35 -12.94 -5.68
C TRP A 242 6.30 -11.75 -5.47
N GLY A 243 5.79 -10.52 -5.39
CA GLY A 243 6.58 -9.31 -5.10
C GLY A 243 7.33 -9.39 -3.76
N SER A 244 6.76 -10.06 -2.76
CA SER A 244 7.39 -10.23 -1.44
C SER A 244 8.27 -11.50 -1.33
N LEU A 245 8.44 -12.29 -2.40
CA LEU A 245 9.25 -13.52 -2.37
C LEU A 245 10.71 -13.33 -1.90
N PRO A 246 11.37 -12.17 -2.09
CA PRO A 246 12.70 -11.94 -1.51
C PRO A 246 12.77 -12.21 -0.01
N CYS A 247 11.67 -12.01 0.73
CA CYS A 247 11.60 -12.26 2.18
C CYS A 247 11.75 -13.75 2.55
N ALA A 248 11.45 -14.69 1.64
CA ALA A 248 11.73 -16.11 1.86
C ALA A 248 13.23 -16.41 1.96
N TYR A 249 14.07 -15.54 1.39
CA TYR A 249 15.53 -15.69 1.32
C TYR A 249 16.28 -14.64 2.15
N TRP A 250 15.54 -13.81 2.92
CA TRP A 250 16.13 -12.72 3.69
C TRP A 250 17.15 -13.24 4.72
N PRO A 251 18.36 -12.67 4.81
CA PRO A 251 19.43 -13.22 5.65
C PRO A 251 19.19 -13.01 7.15
N VAL A 252 18.44 -11.96 7.52
CA VAL A 252 18.13 -11.63 8.91
C VAL A 252 16.81 -12.29 9.30
N ARG A 253 16.75 -12.84 10.51
CA ARG A 253 15.51 -13.36 11.07
C ARG A 253 14.66 -12.21 11.62
N PRO A 254 13.35 -12.19 11.34
CA PRO A 254 12.46 -11.21 11.94
C PRO A 254 12.39 -11.39 13.46
N ALA A 255 12.11 -10.30 14.17
CA ALA A 255 11.77 -10.35 15.57
C ALA A 255 10.50 -11.19 15.82
N ALA A 256 10.33 -11.69 17.04
CA ALA A 256 9.09 -12.36 17.42
C ALA A 256 7.90 -11.39 17.26
N PRO A 257 6.74 -11.87 16.75
CA PRO A 257 5.56 -11.03 16.63
C PRO A 257 5.13 -10.46 17.98
N VAL A 258 4.87 -9.16 17.99
CA VAL A 258 4.38 -8.44 19.18
C VAL A 258 2.96 -7.96 18.91
N ARG A 259 2.06 -8.19 19.86
CA ARG A 259 0.71 -7.62 19.78
C ARG A 259 0.75 -6.15 20.15
N LEU A 260 0.58 -5.28 19.18
CA LEU A 260 0.61 -3.83 19.34
C LEU A 260 -0.75 -3.31 19.80
N ARG A 261 -0.83 -2.81 21.04
CA ARG A 261 -2.06 -2.32 21.65
C ARG A 261 -2.02 -0.85 22.04
N GLY A 262 -0.84 -0.25 22.12
CA GLY A 262 -0.64 1.15 22.55
C GLY A 262 -1.25 1.43 23.92
N ALA A 263 -1.17 0.48 24.85
CA ALA A 263 -1.78 0.61 26.18
C ALA A 263 -1.17 1.78 26.95
N GLY A 264 -2.02 2.69 27.47
CA GLY A 264 -1.58 3.92 28.14
C GLY A 264 -1.44 5.15 27.22
N ALA A 265 -1.55 4.98 25.91
CA ALA A 265 -1.62 6.13 25.00
C ALA A 265 -2.99 6.82 25.06
N PRO A 266 -3.06 8.15 24.83
CA PRO A 266 -4.33 8.86 24.65
C PRO A 266 -5.11 8.30 23.44
N PRO A 267 -6.34 8.80 23.16
CA PRO A 267 -7.07 8.37 21.98
C PRO A 267 -6.21 8.42 20.71
N ILE A 268 -6.22 7.34 19.90
CA ILE A 268 -5.50 7.24 18.64
C ILE A 268 -6.52 7.21 17.51
N LEU A 269 -6.46 8.18 16.62
CA LEU A 269 -7.39 8.29 15.49
C LEU A 269 -6.93 7.40 14.34
N VAL A 270 -7.71 6.38 14.02
CA VAL A 270 -7.48 5.47 12.89
C VAL A 270 -8.43 5.82 11.76
N VAL A 271 -7.88 6.20 10.61
CA VAL A 271 -8.65 6.64 9.44
C VAL A 271 -8.55 5.58 8.34
N GLY A 272 -9.67 5.31 7.66
CA GLY A 272 -9.67 4.36 6.56
C GLY A 272 -10.75 4.61 5.52
N ASN A 273 -10.42 4.35 4.25
CA ASN A 273 -11.34 4.45 3.12
C ASN A 273 -12.03 3.12 2.85
N THR A 274 -13.30 3.16 2.50
CA THR A 274 -14.07 1.94 2.20
C THR A 274 -13.57 1.21 0.96
N ARG A 275 -12.89 1.89 0.03
CA ARG A 275 -12.34 1.33 -1.23
C ARG A 275 -10.85 1.65 -1.39
N ASP A 276 -10.11 1.59 -0.27
CA ASP A 276 -8.66 1.75 -0.29
C ASP A 276 -8.00 0.54 -0.99
N PRO A 277 -7.18 0.76 -2.05
CA PRO A 277 -6.50 -0.32 -2.76
C PRO A 277 -5.35 -0.94 -1.97
N ALA A 278 -4.55 -0.11 -1.27
CA ALA A 278 -3.29 -0.52 -0.68
C ALA A 278 -3.43 -0.99 0.78
N THR A 279 -4.29 -0.30 1.54
CA THR A 279 -4.60 -0.64 2.95
C THR A 279 -6.11 -0.81 3.11
N PRO A 280 -6.66 -1.97 2.74
CA PRO A 280 -8.10 -2.21 2.72
C PRO A 280 -8.79 -1.88 4.04
N PHE A 281 -9.96 -1.27 3.99
CA PHE A 281 -10.71 -0.74 5.13
C PHE A 281 -10.84 -1.71 6.33
N ARG A 282 -10.85 -3.02 6.06
CA ARG A 282 -10.87 -4.03 7.13
C ARG A 282 -9.69 -3.89 8.08
N TRP A 283 -8.52 -3.43 7.60
CA TRP A 283 -7.34 -3.22 8.45
C TRP A 283 -7.50 -2.01 9.37
N ALA A 284 -8.12 -0.92 8.89
CA ALA A 284 -8.44 0.21 9.75
C ALA A 284 -9.40 -0.18 10.88
N LYS A 285 -10.40 -1.02 10.58
CA LYS A 285 -11.30 -1.58 11.60
C LYS A 285 -10.57 -2.47 12.60
N ALA A 286 -9.69 -3.34 12.11
CA ALA A 286 -8.90 -4.24 12.96
C ALA A 286 -7.96 -3.46 13.87
N LEU A 287 -7.18 -2.52 13.32
CA LEU A 287 -6.26 -1.70 14.09
C LEU A 287 -6.99 -0.86 15.16
N ALA A 288 -8.09 -0.19 14.79
CA ALA A 288 -8.87 0.59 15.75
C ALA A 288 -9.43 -0.28 16.90
N GLY A 289 -9.81 -1.53 16.61
CA GLY A 289 -10.29 -2.49 17.61
C GLY A 289 -9.19 -3.09 18.48
N ASP A 290 -7.97 -3.26 17.93
CA ASP A 290 -6.83 -3.80 18.69
C ASP A 290 -6.17 -2.77 19.61
N LEU A 291 -6.14 -1.52 19.22
CA LEU A 291 -5.65 -0.42 20.04
C LEU A 291 -6.56 -0.16 21.25
N LYS A 292 -5.99 -0.02 22.43
CA LYS A 292 -6.74 0.22 23.68
C LYS A 292 -7.51 1.52 23.68
N SER A 293 -7.04 2.51 22.95
CA SER A 293 -7.63 3.85 22.80
C SER A 293 -7.94 4.20 21.34
N GLY A 294 -8.13 3.18 20.48
CA GLY A 294 -8.40 3.37 19.06
C GLY A 294 -9.77 3.99 18.80
N VAL A 295 -9.82 4.99 17.92
CA VAL A 295 -11.04 5.67 17.45
C VAL A 295 -11.08 5.56 15.93
N LEU A 296 -12.08 4.86 15.39
CA LEU A 296 -12.25 4.69 13.95
C LEU A 296 -12.98 5.89 13.33
N LEU A 297 -12.38 6.45 12.28
CA LEU A 297 -13.00 7.39 11.37
C LEU A 297 -12.96 6.81 9.95
N ALA A 298 -14.10 6.69 9.31
CA ALA A 298 -14.23 6.08 7.99
C ALA A 298 -14.62 7.12 6.94
N TRP A 299 -14.09 6.95 5.73
CA TRP A 299 -14.55 7.66 4.55
C TRP A 299 -15.19 6.70 3.53
N ASN A 300 -16.39 7.03 3.05
CA ASN A 300 -16.99 6.32 1.91
C ASN A 300 -16.37 6.82 0.59
N GLY A 301 -15.09 6.58 0.43
CA GLY A 301 -14.27 7.14 -0.64
C GLY A 301 -13.45 6.11 -1.41
N ASP A 302 -12.88 6.57 -2.52
CA ASP A 302 -11.95 5.84 -3.37
C ASP A 302 -10.53 6.41 -3.23
N GLY A 303 -9.54 5.53 -3.30
CA GLY A 303 -8.12 5.89 -3.22
C GLY A 303 -7.50 5.54 -1.87
N HIS A 304 -6.19 5.72 -1.81
CA HIS A 304 -5.37 5.38 -0.65
C HIS A 304 -5.21 6.59 0.25
N THR A 305 -5.48 6.42 1.56
CA THR A 305 -5.55 7.47 2.58
C THR A 305 -6.73 8.44 2.38
N ALA A 306 -7.08 9.23 3.40
CA ALA A 306 -8.29 10.06 3.39
C ALA A 306 -8.04 11.53 3.70
N TYR A 307 -7.13 11.83 4.64
CA TYR A 307 -6.86 13.20 5.07
C TYR A 307 -6.21 14.02 3.96
N MET A 308 -6.80 15.17 3.65
CA MET A 308 -6.47 16.05 2.53
C MET A 308 -6.65 15.40 1.14
N MET A 309 -7.55 14.40 1.05
CA MET A 309 -7.84 13.71 -0.21
C MET A 309 -9.22 14.06 -0.77
N GLY A 310 -9.88 15.12 -0.26
CA GLY A 310 -11.09 15.68 -0.83
C GLY A 310 -12.37 15.47 -0.02
N SER A 311 -12.26 15.02 1.24
CA SER A 311 -13.41 14.95 2.18
C SER A 311 -13.25 15.97 3.30
N SER A 312 -14.01 17.06 3.23
CA SER A 312 -14.04 18.09 4.29
C SER A 312 -14.47 17.54 5.66
N CYS A 313 -15.28 16.48 5.66
CA CYS A 313 -15.67 15.78 6.89
C CYS A 313 -14.46 15.11 7.56
N ILE A 314 -13.64 14.39 6.78
CA ILE A 314 -12.39 13.80 7.28
C ILE A 314 -11.43 14.89 7.73
N ASP A 315 -11.19 15.90 6.88
CA ASP A 315 -10.20 16.94 7.15
C ASP A 315 -10.55 17.69 8.44
N SER A 316 -11.81 18.11 8.60
CA SER A 316 -12.27 18.79 9.82
C SER A 316 -12.17 17.92 11.08
N ALA A 317 -12.42 16.61 10.99
CA ALA A 317 -12.31 15.70 12.13
C ALA A 317 -10.85 15.47 12.55
N VAL A 318 -9.96 15.31 11.57
CA VAL A 318 -8.51 15.15 11.79
C VAL A 318 -7.91 16.43 12.38
N ASP A 319 -8.24 17.62 11.82
CA ASP A 319 -7.76 18.90 12.31
C ASP A 319 -8.22 19.17 13.76
N LYS A 320 -9.50 18.94 14.06
CA LYS A 320 -10.02 19.08 15.43
C LYS A 320 -9.27 18.19 16.42
N TYR A 321 -8.92 16.98 15.99
CA TYR A 321 -8.18 16.07 16.86
C TYR A 321 -6.71 16.48 16.98
N LEU A 322 -6.00 16.77 15.90
CA LEU A 322 -4.59 17.17 15.95
C LEU A 322 -4.35 18.46 16.71
N ILE A 323 -5.26 19.45 16.57
CA ILE A 323 -5.13 20.77 17.19
C ILE A 323 -5.71 20.74 18.61
N GLY A 324 -6.97 20.35 18.74
CA GLY A 324 -7.76 20.47 19.96
C GLY A 324 -7.83 19.21 20.82
N LEU A 325 -7.24 18.08 20.38
CA LEU A 325 -7.32 16.77 21.05
C LEU A 325 -8.76 16.24 21.21
N VAL A 326 -9.67 16.67 20.32
CA VAL A 326 -11.08 16.25 20.33
C VAL A 326 -11.29 15.22 19.23
N PRO A 327 -11.25 13.92 19.55
CA PRO A 327 -11.50 12.87 18.56
C PRO A 327 -12.97 12.86 18.14
N PRO A 328 -13.29 12.44 16.91
CA PRO A 328 -14.67 12.20 16.51
C PRO A 328 -15.27 11.03 17.30
N ARG A 329 -16.60 10.86 17.20
CA ARG A 329 -17.25 9.66 17.73
C ARG A 329 -16.69 8.41 17.01
N ASN A 330 -16.36 7.38 17.80
CA ASN A 330 -15.86 6.12 17.23
C ASN A 330 -16.86 5.52 16.24
N GLY A 331 -16.37 5.13 15.06
CA GLY A 331 -17.18 4.58 13.97
C GLY A 331 -17.87 5.64 13.10
N THR A 332 -17.53 6.94 13.23
CA THR A 332 -18.03 7.98 12.32
C THR A 332 -17.70 7.63 10.88
N LEU A 333 -18.71 7.68 10.00
CA LEU A 333 -18.58 7.49 8.55
C LEU A 333 -18.83 8.84 7.86
N CYS A 334 -17.81 9.36 7.20
CA CYS A 334 -17.89 10.51 6.31
C CYS A 334 -18.38 10.09 4.91
N PRO A 335 -19.27 10.89 4.25
CA PRO A 335 -19.76 10.61 2.91
C PRO A 335 -18.67 10.75 1.84
#